data_ff873e23f39ce214303bd2cc4411db85
#
_entry.id   ff873e23f39ce214303bd2cc4411db85
#
_cell.length_a   1.000
_cell.length_b   1.000
_cell.length_c   1.000
_cell.angle_alpha   90.00
_cell.angle_beta   90.00
_cell.angle_gamma   90.00
#
_symmetry.space_group_name_H-M   'P 1'
#
loop_
_entity.id
_entity.type
_entity.pdbx_description
1 polymer ?
#
loop_
_entity_poly.entity_id
_entity_poly.type
_entity_poly.pdbx_seq_one_letter_code
_entity_poly.pdbx_strand_id
1 'polypeptide(L)'
;DPYITFDSNYIESLWYLLKQLYDKDLLYKGYTIQPFSPAAGTGLSSHELNQPGCYREVKDTSITGQFKLKGQTNTYILAWTTTPWTLPSNSALAIGENLDYVKVRTFNPYTHLAVDVILAKARVASYFSPKAAELPLEDYRAGDKVIPYQVLEEFKGKSMIGWEYEQLLPIPGLALPHPAFTVVAGDYVTTEDGTGIVHLAKAFGADDFRTLVQQKVPGIFVQDE
;
A
#
# COMPACT_ATOMS: atom_id res chain seq x y z
N ASP A 1 -6.49 51.92 11.67
CA ASP A 1 -5.16 51.50 11.28
C ASP A 1 -5.27 50.19 10.53
N PRO A 2 -4.60 50.05 9.38
CA PRO A 2 -4.62 48.80 8.62
C PRO A 2 -3.90 47.69 9.37
N TYR A 3 -4.40 46.48 9.23
CA TYR A 3 -3.74 45.27 9.73
C TYR A 3 -2.68 44.82 8.70
N ILE A 4 -1.39 44.98 9.04
CA ILE A 4 -0.28 44.76 8.11
C ILE A 4 0.62 43.63 8.63
N THR A 5 0.58 42.49 7.99
CA THR A 5 1.30 41.28 8.42
C THR A 5 2.81 41.29 8.12
N PHE A 6 3.29 42.21 7.28
CA PHE A 6 4.70 42.37 6.98
C PHE A 6 5.36 43.51 7.77
N ASP A 7 4.63 44.17 8.68
CA ASP A 7 5.21 45.15 9.63
C ASP A 7 6.15 44.47 10.60
N SER A 8 7.30 45.12 10.91
CA SER A 8 8.31 44.55 11.76
C SER A 8 7.80 44.21 13.17
N ASN A 9 6.93 45.06 13.75
CA ASN A 9 6.35 44.78 15.07
C ASN A 9 5.43 43.55 15.07
N TYR A 10 4.70 43.36 13.96
CA TYR A 10 3.88 42.15 13.76
C TYR A 10 4.75 40.90 13.66
N ILE A 11 5.81 40.97 12.85
CA ILE A 11 6.75 39.85 12.65
C ILE A 11 7.45 39.51 13.97
N GLU A 12 7.93 40.49 14.74
CA GLU A 12 8.55 40.27 16.05
C GLU A 12 7.61 39.58 17.04
N SER A 13 6.35 40.02 17.07
CA SER A 13 5.32 39.41 17.91
C SER A 13 5.06 37.95 17.54
N LEU A 14 4.98 37.66 16.25
CA LEU A 14 4.82 36.28 15.73
C LEU A 14 6.01 35.40 16.09
N TRP A 15 7.22 35.92 15.90
CA TRP A 15 8.46 35.18 16.25
C TRP A 15 8.58 34.91 17.75
N TYR A 16 8.16 35.86 18.59
CA TYR A 16 8.08 35.65 20.01
C TYR A 16 7.14 34.49 20.37
N LEU A 17 5.93 34.41 19.74
CA LEU A 17 4.99 33.31 19.96
C LEU A 17 5.57 31.98 19.49
N LEU A 18 6.20 31.97 18.31
CA LEU A 18 6.85 30.75 17.78
C LEU A 18 7.99 30.27 18.70
N LYS A 19 8.76 31.22 19.25
CA LYS A 19 9.79 30.91 20.26
C LYS A 19 9.20 30.25 21.50
N GLN A 20 8.05 30.76 22.00
CA GLN A 20 7.37 30.16 23.16
C GLN A 20 6.90 28.71 22.86
N LEU A 21 6.46 28.44 21.63
CA LEU A 21 6.10 27.08 21.21
C LEU A 21 7.34 26.17 21.11
N TYR A 22 8.41 26.68 20.55
CA TYR A 22 9.69 25.98 20.46
C TYR A 22 10.26 25.61 21.83
N ASP A 23 10.29 26.58 22.76
CA ASP A 23 10.81 26.40 24.14
C ASP A 23 9.95 25.37 24.94
N LYS A 24 8.75 25.05 24.48
CA LYS A 24 7.84 24.04 25.06
C LYS A 24 7.84 22.72 24.29
N ASP A 25 8.76 22.50 23.36
CA ASP A 25 8.83 21.32 22.48
C ASP A 25 7.55 21.08 21.66
N LEU A 26 6.75 22.13 21.42
CA LEU A 26 5.52 22.06 20.61
C LEU A 26 5.77 22.41 19.13
N LEU A 27 6.92 22.98 18.81
CA LEU A 27 7.36 23.28 17.44
C LEU A 27 8.57 22.39 17.11
N TYR A 28 8.39 21.51 16.14
CA TYR A 28 9.41 20.56 15.73
C TYR A 28 9.42 20.38 14.21
N LYS A 29 10.53 19.89 13.66
CA LYS A 29 10.65 19.53 12.25
C LYS A 29 10.12 18.10 12.04
N GLY A 30 9.13 17.95 11.19
CA GLY A 30 8.49 16.65 10.91
C GLY A 30 8.17 16.46 9.44
N TYR A 31 7.66 15.28 9.13
CA TYR A 31 7.16 14.92 7.80
C TYR A 31 5.64 14.80 7.84
N THR A 32 4.99 15.23 6.77
CA THR A 32 3.56 15.03 6.53
C THR A 32 3.34 14.60 5.09
N ILE A 33 2.25 13.90 4.85
CA ILE A 33 1.84 13.53 3.48
C ILE A 33 1.00 14.68 2.93
N GLN A 34 1.42 15.20 1.79
CA GLN A 34 0.73 16.26 1.08
C GLN A 34 0.75 15.98 -0.43
N PRO A 35 -0.39 16.09 -1.13
CA PRO A 35 -0.42 16.02 -2.58
C PRO A 35 0.47 17.09 -3.20
N PHE A 36 1.22 16.72 -4.22
CA PHE A 36 2.12 17.62 -4.94
C PHE A 36 1.72 17.68 -6.40
N SER A 37 1.63 18.88 -6.96
CA SER A 37 1.40 19.09 -8.38
C SER A 37 2.71 19.37 -9.11
N PRO A 38 3.22 18.44 -9.94
CA PRO A 38 4.41 18.68 -10.74
C PRO A 38 4.22 19.85 -11.72
N ALA A 39 3.00 20.04 -12.26
CA ALA A 39 2.69 21.13 -13.18
C ALA A 39 2.72 22.51 -12.53
N ALA A 40 2.29 22.61 -11.28
CA ALA A 40 2.33 23.86 -10.50
C ALA A 40 3.65 24.02 -9.72
N GLY A 41 4.44 22.93 -9.56
CA GLY A 41 5.69 22.91 -8.80
C GLY A 41 5.50 23.14 -7.30
N THR A 42 4.32 22.77 -6.74
CA THR A 42 3.99 23.02 -5.33
C THR A 42 3.10 21.94 -4.73
N GLY A 43 3.11 21.85 -3.39
CA GLY A 43 2.13 21.08 -2.63
C GLY A 43 0.74 21.72 -2.74
N LEU A 44 -0.30 20.88 -2.68
CA LEU A 44 -1.70 21.27 -2.75
C LEU A 44 -2.34 21.17 -1.37
N SER A 45 -3.13 22.19 -1.01
CA SER A 45 -3.96 22.16 0.19
C SER A 45 -5.22 21.31 -0.01
N SER A 46 -5.83 20.87 1.09
CA SER A 46 -7.13 20.18 1.03
C SER A 46 -8.23 21.05 0.41
N HIS A 47 -8.15 22.38 0.56
CA HIS A 47 -9.08 23.29 -0.08
C HIS A 47 -8.98 23.27 -1.60
N GLU A 48 -7.76 23.27 -2.15
CA GLU A 48 -7.53 23.17 -3.60
C GLU A 48 -8.02 21.83 -4.17
N LEU A 49 -7.87 20.74 -3.42
CA LEU A 49 -8.35 19.41 -3.81
C LEU A 49 -9.87 19.27 -3.78
N ASN A 50 -10.57 20.14 -3.05
CA ASN A 50 -12.03 20.13 -2.93
C ASN A 50 -12.73 21.10 -3.90
N GLN A 51 -12.00 21.75 -4.82
CA GLN A 51 -12.60 22.62 -5.81
C GLN A 51 -13.39 21.83 -6.84
N PRO A 52 -14.51 22.37 -7.37
CA PRO A 52 -15.25 21.73 -8.44
C PRO A 52 -14.37 21.44 -9.67
N GLY A 53 -14.43 20.23 -10.19
CA GLY A 53 -13.68 19.82 -11.37
C GLY A 53 -12.21 19.43 -11.12
N CYS A 54 -11.76 19.35 -9.87
CA CYS A 54 -10.42 18.85 -9.54
C CYS A 54 -10.24 17.38 -9.90
N TYR A 55 -11.31 16.59 -9.78
CA TYR A 55 -11.28 15.14 -10.07
C TYR A 55 -11.91 14.87 -11.43
N ARG A 56 -11.25 14.01 -12.20
CA ARG A 56 -11.72 13.53 -13.50
C ARG A 56 -11.47 12.05 -13.59
N GLU A 57 -12.38 11.34 -14.25
CA GLU A 57 -12.16 9.94 -14.59
C GLU A 57 -11.08 9.84 -15.68
N VAL A 58 -10.07 9.03 -15.40
CA VAL A 58 -8.97 8.73 -16.33
C VAL A 58 -8.79 7.22 -16.43
N LYS A 59 -8.38 6.75 -17.60
CA LYS A 59 -7.97 5.34 -17.78
C LYS A 59 -6.51 5.21 -17.37
N ASP A 60 -6.25 4.36 -16.38
CA ASP A 60 -4.90 4.13 -15.89
C ASP A 60 -4.62 2.62 -15.77
N THR A 61 -3.35 2.28 -15.60
CA THR A 61 -2.89 0.89 -15.46
C THR A 61 -2.85 0.50 -13.99
N SER A 62 -3.54 -0.58 -13.64
CA SER A 62 -3.43 -1.19 -12.33
C SER A 62 -2.60 -2.47 -12.37
N ILE A 63 -1.97 -2.81 -11.25
CA ILE A 63 -1.10 -3.99 -11.11
C ILE A 63 -1.53 -4.79 -9.88
N THR A 64 -1.50 -6.12 -10.00
CA THR A 64 -1.52 -7.03 -8.84
C THR A 64 -0.12 -7.57 -8.62
N GLY A 65 0.53 -7.12 -7.55
CA GLY A 65 1.85 -7.57 -7.14
C GLY A 65 1.78 -8.92 -6.42
N GLN A 66 2.80 -9.77 -6.64
CA GLN A 66 2.98 -11.06 -5.97
C GLN A 66 4.11 -10.94 -4.94
N PHE A 67 3.77 -10.77 -3.68
CA PHE A 67 4.71 -10.63 -2.57
C PHE A 67 5.04 -12.01 -1.99
N LYS A 68 6.26 -12.48 -2.22
CA LYS A 68 6.68 -13.82 -1.84
C LYS A 68 6.74 -13.98 -0.32
N LEU A 69 5.96 -14.91 0.22
CA LEU A 69 5.91 -15.19 1.65
C LEU A 69 7.19 -15.90 2.11
N LYS A 70 7.84 -15.38 3.16
CA LYS A 70 9.03 -16.00 3.73
C LYS A 70 8.70 -17.35 4.37
N GLY A 71 9.61 -18.30 4.24
CA GLY A 71 9.45 -19.62 4.83
C GLY A 71 8.48 -20.56 4.11
N GLN A 72 7.86 -20.11 3.01
CA GLN A 72 6.98 -20.93 2.17
C GLN A 72 7.45 -20.96 0.72
N THR A 73 7.46 -22.15 0.13
CA THR A 73 7.87 -22.34 -1.26
C THR A 73 6.73 -21.90 -2.20
N ASN A 74 7.07 -21.06 -3.19
CA ASN A 74 6.13 -20.60 -4.23
C ASN A 74 4.79 -20.04 -3.73
N THR A 75 4.77 -19.47 -2.51
CA THR A 75 3.59 -18.88 -1.91
C THR A 75 3.70 -17.35 -1.93
N TYR A 76 2.67 -16.67 -2.42
CA TYR A 76 2.66 -15.22 -2.63
C TYR A 76 1.40 -14.58 -2.07
N ILE A 77 1.54 -13.43 -1.43
CA ILE A 77 0.42 -12.57 -1.06
C ILE A 77 0.14 -11.65 -2.23
N LEU A 78 -1.12 -11.57 -2.67
CA LEU A 78 -1.53 -10.69 -3.76
C LEU A 78 -1.99 -9.34 -3.22
N ALA A 79 -1.35 -8.25 -3.66
CA ALA A 79 -1.85 -6.90 -3.38
C ALA A 79 -2.03 -6.13 -4.69
N TRP A 80 -3.18 -5.48 -4.83
CA TRP A 80 -3.54 -4.71 -6.01
C TRP A 80 -3.29 -3.21 -5.76
N THR A 81 -2.85 -2.50 -6.79
CA THR A 81 -2.66 -1.05 -6.73
C THR A 81 -2.98 -0.38 -8.08
N THR A 82 -3.54 0.81 -8.02
CA THR A 82 -3.69 1.73 -9.16
C THR A 82 -2.48 2.69 -9.30
N THR A 83 -1.56 2.66 -8.35
CA THR A 83 -0.37 3.52 -8.31
C THR A 83 0.91 2.68 -8.28
N PRO A 84 1.24 1.94 -9.37
CA PRO A 84 2.35 0.98 -9.38
C PRO A 84 3.73 1.63 -9.14
N TRP A 85 3.88 2.92 -9.39
CA TRP A 85 5.11 3.68 -9.09
C TRP A 85 5.43 3.82 -7.60
N THR A 86 4.49 3.52 -6.71
CA THR A 86 4.73 3.51 -5.25
C THR A 86 5.29 2.18 -4.74
N LEU A 87 5.24 1.11 -5.54
CA LEU A 87 5.71 -0.24 -5.16
C LEU A 87 7.17 -0.30 -4.73
N PRO A 88 8.13 0.47 -5.30
CA PRO A 88 9.51 0.50 -4.80
C PRO A 88 9.62 0.92 -3.32
N SER A 89 8.68 1.73 -2.84
CA SER A 89 8.60 2.18 -1.44
C SER A 89 7.71 1.32 -0.55
N ASN A 90 7.25 0.16 -1.04
CA ASN A 90 6.49 -0.78 -0.21
C ASN A 90 7.30 -1.19 1.02
N SER A 91 6.67 -1.12 2.19
CA SER A 91 7.28 -1.53 3.46
C SER A 91 6.39 -2.43 4.33
N ALA A 92 5.09 -2.52 4.03
CA ALA A 92 4.16 -3.46 4.65
C ALA A 92 2.97 -3.78 3.72
N LEU A 93 2.19 -4.79 4.11
CA LEU A 93 0.89 -5.12 3.52
C LEU A 93 -0.18 -5.02 4.61
N ALA A 94 -1.29 -4.32 4.32
CA ALA A 94 -2.41 -4.23 5.26
C ALA A 94 -3.51 -5.22 4.90
N ILE A 95 -4.07 -5.85 5.94
CA ILE A 95 -5.21 -6.77 5.86
C ILE A 95 -6.32 -6.37 6.83
N GLY A 96 -7.55 -6.79 6.55
CA GLY A 96 -8.66 -6.69 7.49
C GLY A 96 -8.67 -7.89 8.43
N GLU A 97 -8.54 -7.68 9.74
CA GLU A 97 -8.44 -8.77 10.73
C GLU A 97 -9.60 -9.76 10.67
N ASN A 98 -10.81 -9.25 10.44
CA ASN A 98 -12.04 -10.03 10.44
C ASN A 98 -12.45 -10.56 9.07
N LEU A 99 -11.73 -10.18 8.02
CA LEU A 99 -11.97 -10.67 6.67
C LEU A 99 -11.50 -12.12 6.51
N ASP A 100 -12.20 -12.85 5.64
CA ASP A 100 -11.81 -14.19 5.26
C ASP A 100 -10.85 -14.14 4.07
N TYR A 101 -9.74 -14.85 4.21
CA TYR A 101 -8.71 -15.01 3.18
C TYR A 101 -8.58 -16.47 2.80
N VAL A 102 -8.13 -16.71 1.59
CA VAL A 102 -7.89 -18.06 1.07
C VAL A 102 -6.52 -18.16 0.45
N LYS A 103 -5.94 -19.35 0.56
CA LYS A 103 -4.76 -19.78 -0.17
C LYS A 103 -5.21 -20.62 -1.33
N VAL A 104 -4.85 -20.22 -2.52
CA VAL A 104 -5.30 -20.80 -3.79
C VAL A 104 -4.10 -21.31 -4.56
N ARG A 105 -4.07 -22.58 -4.90
CA ARG A 105 -3.12 -23.16 -5.85
C ARG A 105 -3.56 -22.92 -7.26
N THR A 106 -2.66 -22.45 -8.11
CA THR A 106 -2.90 -22.12 -9.50
C THR A 106 -1.58 -22.03 -10.28
N PHE A 107 -1.62 -21.45 -11.48
CA PHE A 107 -0.43 -21.17 -12.27
C PHE A 107 -0.33 -19.66 -12.56
N ASN A 108 0.89 -19.15 -12.53
CA ASN A 108 1.13 -17.75 -12.90
C ASN A 108 0.85 -17.56 -14.40
N PRO A 109 0.02 -16.58 -14.81
CA PRO A 109 -0.42 -16.42 -16.19
C PRO A 109 0.70 -16.02 -17.18
N TYR A 110 1.84 -15.56 -16.66
CA TYR A 110 2.99 -15.11 -17.47
C TYR A 110 4.12 -16.13 -17.52
N THR A 111 4.42 -16.75 -16.39
CA THR A 111 5.52 -17.74 -16.29
C THR A 111 5.07 -19.17 -16.45
N HIS A 112 3.76 -19.43 -16.33
CA HIS A 112 3.12 -20.76 -16.35
C HIS A 112 3.58 -21.70 -15.23
N LEU A 113 4.32 -21.18 -14.24
CA LEU A 113 4.78 -21.93 -13.07
C LEU A 113 3.66 -22.06 -12.04
N ALA A 114 3.60 -23.22 -11.37
CA ALA A 114 2.67 -23.46 -10.28
C ALA A 114 2.99 -22.53 -9.10
N VAL A 115 1.97 -21.87 -8.55
CA VAL A 115 2.07 -20.93 -7.44
C VAL A 115 0.90 -21.11 -6.49
N ASP A 116 1.13 -20.83 -5.21
CA ASP A 116 0.07 -20.66 -4.23
C ASP A 116 -0.09 -19.15 -3.98
N VAL A 117 -1.30 -18.63 -4.13
CA VAL A 117 -1.58 -17.20 -3.95
C VAL A 117 -2.61 -16.97 -2.86
N ILE A 118 -2.44 -15.87 -2.12
CA ILE A 118 -3.30 -15.50 -0.99
C ILE A 118 -4.02 -14.19 -1.34
N LEU A 119 -5.36 -14.22 -1.22
CA LEU A 119 -6.23 -13.08 -1.43
C LEU A 119 -7.51 -13.23 -0.57
N ALA A 120 -8.30 -12.15 -0.47
CA ALA A 120 -9.58 -12.24 0.23
C ALA A 120 -10.54 -13.21 -0.47
N LYS A 121 -11.22 -14.06 0.30
CA LYS A 121 -12.17 -15.05 -0.19
C LYS A 121 -13.23 -14.44 -1.10
N ALA A 122 -13.77 -13.28 -0.73
CA ALA A 122 -14.78 -12.55 -1.50
C ALA A 122 -14.28 -12.11 -2.89
N ARG A 123 -12.96 -12.06 -3.11
CA ARG A 123 -12.34 -11.61 -4.36
C ARG A 123 -11.94 -12.75 -5.29
N VAL A 124 -12.06 -14.00 -4.86
CA VAL A 124 -11.68 -15.17 -5.69
C VAL A 124 -12.34 -15.13 -7.07
N ALA A 125 -13.65 -14.90 -7.14
CA ALA A 125 -14.39 -14.86 -8.41
C ALA A 125 -13.98 -13.71 -9.35
N SER A 126 -13.31 -12.67 -8.83
CA SER A 126 -12.78 -11.57 -9.66
C SER A 126 -11.43 -11.89 -10.30
N TYR A 127 -10.69 -12.82 -9.74
CA TYR A 127 -9.36 -13.24 -10.20
C TYR A 127 -9.38 -14.59 -10.93
N PHE A 128 -10.32 -15.46 -10.56
CA PHE A 128 -10.42 -16.81 -11.09
C PHE A 128 -11.81 -17.06 -11.66
N SER A 129 -11.88 -17.56 -12.89
CA SER A 129 -13.15 -17.93 -13.48
C SER A 129 -13.78 -19.09 -12.70
N PRO A 130 -15.07 -19.03 -12.33
CA PRO A 130 -15.74 -20.15 -11.67
C PRO A 130 -15.62 -21.49 -12.43
N LYS A 131 -15.58 -21.44 -13.76
CA LYS A 131 -15.37 -22.62 -14.62
C LYS A 131 -14.01 -23.27 -14.43
N ALA A 132 -13.02 -22.52 -13.97
CA ALA A 132 -11.66 -23.01 -13.74
C ALA A 132 -11.53 -23.83 -12.45
N ALA A 133 -12.49 -23.69 -11.51
CA ALA A 133 -12.51 -24.47 -10.26
C ALA A 133 -12.80 -25.96 -10.48
N GLU A 134 -13.43 -26.31 -11.59
CA GLU A 134 -13.79 -27.69 -11.95
C GLU A 134 -12.69 -28.41 -12.75
N LEU A 135 -11.65 -27.66 -13.18
CA LEU A 135 -10.56 -28.19 -13.98
C LEU A 135 -9.47 -28.79 -13.12
N PRO A 136 -8.98 -30.00 -13.41
CA PRO A 136 -7.83 -30.57 -12.72
C PRO A 136 -6.56 -29.75 -12.97
N LEU A 137 -5.77 -29.55 -11.93
CA LEU A 137 -4.51 -28.80 -12.03
C LEU A 137 -3.49 -29.51 -12.95
N GLU A 138 -3.50 -30.84 -12.96
CA GLU A 138 -2.62 -31.68 -13.78
C GLU A 138 -2.84 -31.56 -15.27
N ASP A 139 -4.02 -31.15 -15.70
CA ASP A 139 -4.39 -31.00 -17.12
C ASP A 139 -3.92 -29.67 -17.72
N TYR A 140 -3.50 -28.70 -16.89
CA TYR A 140 -3.04 -27.40 -17.37
C TYR A 140 -1.82 -27.49 -18.27
N ARG A 141 -1.86 -26.78 -19.38
CA ARG A 141 -0.73 -26.60 -20.31
C ARG A 141 -0.45 -25.12 -20.49
N ALA A 142 0.82 -24.78 -20.61
CA ALA A 142 1.26 -23.40 -20.87
C ALA A 142 0.58 -22.85 -22.14
N GLY A 143 -0.12 -21.72 -22.00
CA GLY A 143 -0.88 -21.09 -23.07
C GLY A 143 -2.38 -21.37 -23.05
N ASP A 144 -2.88 -22.22 -22.15
CA ASP A 144 -4.31 -22.41 -21.96
C ASP A 144 -4.99 -21.11 -21.54
N LYS A 145 -6.14 -20.80 -22.14
CA LYS A 145 -6.89 -19.56 -21.86
C LYS A 145 -7.55 -19.57 -20.48
N VAL A 146 -7.83 -20.74 -19.94
CA VAL A 146 -8.46 -20.92 -18.63
C VAL A 146 -7.45 -21.60 -17.71
N ILE A 147 -7.03 -20.90 -16.69
CA ILE A 147 -6.05 -21.39 -15.71
C ILE A 147 -6.81 -22.03 -14.55
N PRO A 148 -6.64 -23.33 -14.28
CA PRO A 148 -7.29 -24.01 -13.17
C PRO A 148 -6.80 -23.49 -11.83
N TYR A 149 -7.67 -23.62 -10.83
CA TYR A 149 -7.29 -23.28 -9.46
C TYR A 149 -7.99 -24.19 -8.45
N GLN A 150 -7.37 -24.31 -7.28
CA GLN A 150 -7.90 -25.04 -6.14
C GLN A 150 -7.71 -24.25 -4.87
N VAL A 151 -8.76 -24.06 -4.08
CA VAL A 151 -8.65 -23.48 -2.73
C VAL A 151 -8.07 -24.54 -1.81
N LEU A 152 -6.91 -24.22 -1.19
CA LEU A 152 -6.19 -25.13 -0.29
C LEU A 152 -6.56 -24.90 1.16
N GLU A 153 -6.64 -23.62 1.56
CA GLU A 153 -6.86 -23.21 2.95
C GLU A 153 -7.77 -21.99 3.01
N GLU A 154 -8.49 -21.87 4.09
CA GLU A 154 -9.29 -20.68 4.43
C GLU A 154 -8.96 -20.26 5.86
N PHE A 155 -8.73 -18.98 6.10
CA PHE A 155 -8.35 -18.43 7.40
C PHE A 155 -8.78 -16.96 7.56
N LYS A 156 -8.83 -16.50 8.80
CA LYS A 156 -9.10 -15.10 9.13
C LYS A 156 -7.83 -14.24 8.96
N GLY A 157 -8.01 -13.00 8.54
CA GLY A 157 -6.90 -12.05 8.40
C GLY A 157 -6.06 -11.90 9.66
N LYS A 158 -6.67 -11.98 10.83
CA LYS A 158 -5.97 -11.94 12.12
C LYS A 158 -4.80 -12.92 12.21
N SER A 159 -4.89 -14.09 11.57
CA SER A 159 -3.80 -15.09 11.57
C SER A 159 -2.63 -14.70 10.66
N MET A 160 -2.81 -13.74 9.76
CA MET A 160 -1.77 -13.25 8.86
C MET A 160 -0.90 -12.16 9.47
N ILE A 161 -1.34 -11.53 10.58
CA ILE A 161 -0.61 -10.43 11.21
C ILE A 161 0.76 -10.93 11.65
N GLY A 162 1.80 -10.18 11.26
CA GLY A 162 3.19 -10.51 11.53
C GLY A 162 3.82 -11.48 10.52
N TRP A 163 3.09 -11.97 9.52
CA TRP A 163 3.72 -12.73 8.44
C TRP A 163 4.72 -11.86 7.71
N GLU A 164 5.87 -12.44 7.39
CA GLU A 164 6.94 -11.75 6.67
C GLU A 164 6.98 -12.16 5.20
N TYR A 165 7.29 -11.20 4.34
CA TYR A 165 7.47 -11.43 2.91
C TYR A 165 8.80 -10.86 2.41
N GLU A 166 9.26 -11.32 1.25
CA GLU A 166 10.45 -10.78 0.59
C GLU A 166 10.11 -9.42 -0.07
N GLN A 167 11.03 -8.46 -0.02
CA GLN A 167 10.86 -7.17 -0.69
C GLN A 167 10.53 -7.41 -2.18
N LEU A 168 9.45 -6.80 -2.68
CA LEU A 168 8.97 -7.01 -4.06
C LEU A 168 9.99 -6.53 -5.10
N LEU A 169 10.55 -5.35 -4.88
CA LEU A 169 11.56 -4.73 -5.74
C LEU A 169 12.79 -4.41 -4.87
N PRO A 170 13.75 -5.34 -4.78
CA PRO A 170 14.94 -5.15 -3.95
C PRO A 170 15.76 -3.94 -4.42
N ILE A 171 16.09 -3.05 -3.49
CA ILE A 171 16.95 -1.89 -3.73
C ILE A 171 18.36 -2.25 -3.21
N PRO A 172 19.38 -2.23 -4.07
CA PRO A 172 20.75 -2.57 -3.66
C PRO A 172 21.23 -1.67 -2.51
N GLY A 173 21.78 -2.29 -1.47
CA GLY A 173 22.30 -1.57 -0.29
C GLY A 173 21.24 -1.10 0.71
N LEU A 174 19.95 -1.24 0.42
CA LEU A 174 18.89 -0.93 1.37
C LEU A 174 18.63 -2.11 2.31
N ALA A 175 18.82 -1.89 3.61
CA ALA A 175 18.42 -2.81 4.66
C ALA A 175 17.52 -2.07 5.65
N LEU A 176 16.25 -2.47 5.72
CA LEU A 176 15.32 -1.93 6.71
C LEU A 176 15.28 -2.82 7.94
N PRO A 177 15.20 -2.23 9.15
CA PRO A 177 15.03 -3.01 10.37
C PRO A 177 13.63 -3.64 10.44
N HIS A 178 13.51 -4.71 11.21
CA HIS A 178 12.20 -5.25 11.57
C HIS A 178 11.35 -4.17 12.30
N PRO A 179 10.04 -4.06 12.02
CA PRO A 179 9.18 -4.98 11.28
C PRO A 179 8.90 -4.58 9.80
N ALA A 180 9.91 -4.20 9.02
CA ALA A 180 9.71 -3.99 7.59
C ALA A 180 9.31 -5.30 6.88
N PHE A 181 8.55 -5.16 5.78
CA PHE A 181 8.07 -6.26 4.93
C PHE A 181 7.23 -7.29 5.69
N THR A 182 6.33 -6.78 6.53
CA THR A 182 5.40 -7.60 7.31
C THR A 182 3.94 -7.27 6.98
N VAL A 183 3.05 -8.21 7.30
CA VAL A 183 1.60 -8.03 7.23
C VAL A 183 1.11 -7.37 8.51
N VAL A 184 0.34 -6.29 8.38
CA VAL A 184 -0.22 -5.52 9.49
C VAL A 184 -1.74 -5.41 9.37
N ALA A 185 -2.42 -5.11 10.47
CA ALA A 185 -3.84 -4.83 10.44
C ALA A 185 -4.12 -3.42 9.88
N GLY A 186 -5.20 -3.30 9.08
CA GLY A 186 -5.74 -2.04 8.60
C GLY A 186 -7.27 -2.06 8.64
N ASP A 187 -7.87 -1.16 9.41
CA ASP A 187 -9.32 -1.05 9.59
C ASP A 187 -10.07 -0.53 8.35
N TYR A 188 -9.34 0.08 7.43
CA TYR A 188 -9.83 0.59 6.14
C TYR A 188 -9.80 -0.43 5.01
N VAL A 189 -9.26 -1.63 5.24
CA VAL A 189 -9.18 -2.67 4.20
C VAL A 189 -10.56 -3.23 3.93
N THR A 190 -11.00 -3.16 2.67
CA THR A 190 -12.29 -3.68 2.20
C THR A 190 -12.11 -4.79 1.18
N THR A 191 -13.21 -5.43 0.79
CA THR A 191 -13.24 -6.43 -0.29
C THR A 191 -14.07 -5.95 -1.50
N GLU A 192 -14.32 -4.65 -1.59
CA GLU A 192 -15.08 -4.07 -2.71
C GLU A 192 -14.25 -4.10 -3.99
N ASP A 193 -12.97 -3.77 -3.90
CA ASP A 193 -12.03 -3.76 -5.01
C ASP A 193 -10.73 -4.50 -4.69
N GLY A 194 -9.91 -4.72 -5.72
CA GLY A 194 -8.58 -5.32 -5.60
C GLY A 194 -8.59 -6.74 -5.06
N THR A 195 -7.62 -7.08 -4.26
CA THR A 195 -7.40 -8.41 -3.67
C THR A 195 -7.88 -8.52 -2.23
N GLY A 196 -8.36 -7.42 -1.61
CA GLY A 196 -8.63 -7.35 -0.18
C GLY A 196 -7.35 -7.29 0.68
N ILE A 197 -6.22 -6.97 0.05
CA ILE A 197 -4.92 -6.73 0.69
C ILE A 197 -4.32 -5.48 0.07
N VAL A 198 -3.92 -4.52 0.91
CA VAL A 198 -3.43 -3.21 0.48
C VAL A 198 -1.92 -3.13 0.69
N HIS A 199 -1.19 -2.74 -0.36
CA HIS A 199 0.22 -2.41 -0.21
C HIS A 199 0.39 -1.04 0.46
N LEU A 200 1.34 -0.92 1.38
CA LEU A 200 1.61 0.32 2.11
C LEU A 200 2.98 0.89 1.75
N ALA A 201 2.96 2.19 1.42
CA ALA A 201 4.17 2.97 1.13
C ALA A 201 4.12 4.29 1.91
N LYS A 202 4.92 4.40 2.98
CA LYS A 202 4.84 5.45 4.02
C LYS A 202 4.86 6.88 3.49
N ALA A 203 5.52 7.12 2.35
CA ALA A 203 5.68 8.44 1.77
C ALA A 203 4.53 8.85 0.82
N PHE A 204 3.59 7.94 0.46
CA PHE A 204 2.67 8.15 -0.65
C PHE A 204 1.18 8.11 -0.28
N GLY A 205 0.84 7.85 0.97
CA GLY A 205 -0.56 7.84 1.43
C GLY A 205 -0.71 8.26 2.88
N ALA A 206 -1.77 9.03 3.20
CA ALA A 206 -2.04 9.48 4.57
C ALA A 206 -2.38 8.30 5.49
N ASP A 207 -3.18 7.35 5.00
CA ASP A 207 -3.54 6.13 5.73
C ASP A 207 -2.34 5.21 5.88
N ASP A 208 -1.51 5.07 4.83
CA ASP A 208 -0.24 4.34 4.87
C ASP A 208 0.68 4.91 5.94
N PHE A 209 0.87 6.24 5.93
CA PHE A 209 1.72 6.93 6.89
C PHE A 209 1.24 6.68 8.32
N ARG A 210 -0.07 6.89 8.58
CA ARG A 210 -0.68 6.68 9.90
C ARG A 210 -0.50 5.25 10.38
N THR A 211 -0.85 4.27 9.54
CA THR A 211 -0.74 2.85 9.88
C THR A 211 0.70 2.45 10.16
N LEU A 212 1.64 2.82 9.29
CA LEU A 212 3.05 2.46 9.44
C LEU A 212 3.72 3.13 10.65
N VAL A 213 3.28 4.35 11.04
CA VAL A 213 3.73 5.01 12.27
C VAL A 213 3.20 4.27 13.49
N GLN A 214 1.90 3.93 13.52
CA GLN A 214 1.28 3.21 14.64
C GLN A 214 1.91 1.83 14.84
N GLN A 215 2.18 1.11 13.75
CA GLN A 215 2.78 -0.22 13.75
C GLN A 215 4.33 -0.18 13.87
N LYS A 216 4.93 1.01 13.97
CA LYS A 216 6.39 1.24 14.03
C LYS A 216 7.15 0.61 12.85
N VAL A 217 6.50 0.49 11.70
CA VAL A 217 7.14 -0.02 10.48
C VAL A 217 7.97 1.09 9.84
N PRO A 218 9.26 0.83 9.52
CA PRO A 218 10.08 1.80 8.81
C PRO A 218 9.57 2.02 7.39
N GLY A 219 9.79 3.22 6.84
CA GLY A 219 9.42 3.58 5.48
C GLY A 219 10.64 3.71 4.57
N ILE A 220 10.41 3.55 3.28
CA ILE A 220 11.37 3.89 2.23
C ILE A 220 10.97 5.25 1.68
N PHE A 221 11.86 6.24 1.83
CA PHE A 221 11.67 7.59 1.30
C PHE A 221 12.56 7.74 0.07
N VAL A 222 11.94 8.10 -1.06
CA VAL A 222 12.66 8.46 -2.27
C VAL A 222 12.95 9.94 -2.21
N GLN A 223 14.19 10.34 -2.45
CA GLN A 223 14.62 11.74 -2.50
C GLN A 223 15.23 11.98 -3.88
N ASP A 224 14.88 13.10 -4.50
CA ASP A 224 15.60 13.61 -5.67
C ASP A 224 16.98 14.13 -5.23
N GLU A 225 18.01 13.89 -6.03
CA GLU A 225 19.37 14.40 -5.83
C GLU A 225 19.46 15.90 -6.11
#